data_a9636880ac51d393e61cceca2186efbe
#
_entry.id   a9636880ac51d393e61cceca2186efbe
#
_cell.length_a   1.000
_cell.length_b   1.000
_cell.length_c   1.000
_cell.angle_alpha   90.00
_cell.angle_beta   90.00
_cell.angle_gamma   90.00
#
_symmetry.space_group_name_H-M   'P 1'
#
loop_
_entity.id
_entity.type
_entity.pdbx_description
1 polymer ?
#
loop_
_entity_poly.entity_id
_entity_poly.type
_entity_poly.pdbx_seq_one_letter_code
_entity_poly.pdbx_strand_id
1 'polypeptide(L)'
;MNAIDILKERGFLAQCTDEEGLRNLFEQEQVSFYTGFDPTADSLHAGHLIALMAMSHLQRAGHRPICLVGGGTGTVGDPSGRTDMRKVMTDDIIRHNCDCFRKQISLFIDFTDERAIMVDNGDWLRKLNYIDLLRDIGAHFTVNRMLAAESYKQRWEKGLTFLEFNYMIMQAYDFMELNERYGCKLEMGGDDQWSNIIAGVELCRRKKNITVFGLTNKLLTKS
;
A
#
# COMPACT_ATOMS: atom_id res chain seq x y z
N MET A 1 18.58 -18.57 -1.28
CA MET A 1 18.21 -17.55 -2.32
C MET A 1 17.53 -16.41 -1.59
N ASN A 2 18.02 -15.18 -1.78
CA ASN A 2 17.41 -14.02 -1.15
C ASN A 2 15.99 -13.76 -1.67
N ALA A 3 15.11 -13.21 -0.84
CA ALA A 3 13.71 -12.99 -1.19
C ALA A 3 13.55 -12.06 -2.42
N ILE A 4 14.43 -11.06 -2.57
CA ILE A 4 14.41 -10.16 -3.73
C ILE A 4 14.79 -10.87 -5.04
N ASP A 5 15.68 -11.87 -4.98
CA ASP A 5 16.04 -12.69 -6.16
C ASP A 5 14.85 -13.53 -6.63
N ILE A 6 14.05 -14.05 -5.68
CA ILE A 6 12.82 -14.79 -6.01
C ILE A 6 11.85 -13.90 -6.78
N LEU A 7 11.65 -12.66 -6.33
CA LEU A 7 10.75 -11.73 -7.01
C LEU A 7 11.27 -11.33 -8.40
N LYS A 8 12.58 -11.17 -8.55
CA LYS A 8 13.23 -10.88 -9.85
C LYS A 8 13.11 -12.03 -10.83
N GLU A 9 13.54 -13.21 -10.41
CA GLU A 9 13.53 -14.42 -11.25
C GLU A 9 12.13 -14.77 -11.76
N ARG A 10 11.12 -14.55 -10.91
CA ARG A 10 9.70 -14.75 -11.26
C ARG A 10 9.05 -13.57 -11.99
N GLY A 11 9.81 -12.50 -12.25
CA GLY A 11 9.35 -11.35 -13.03
C GLY A 11 8.38 -10.42 -12.30
N PHE A 12 8.26 -10.51 -10.98
CA PHE A 12 7.38 -9.61 -10.20
C PHE A 12 7.96 -8.20 -10.06
N LEU A 13 9.27 -8.06 -9.78
CA LEU A 13 9.89 -6.78 -9.47
C LEU A 13 9.83 -5.81 -10.65
N ALA A 14 9.30 -4.61 -10.41
CA ALA A 14 9.35 -3.46 -11.31
C ALA A 14 10.34 -2.41 -10.81
N GLN A 15 10.10 -1.82 -9.62
CA GLN A 15 10.94 -0.81 -9.01
C GLN A 15 11.21 -1.13 -7.54
N CYS A 16 12.32 -0.62 -7.01
CA CYS A 16 12.67 -0.68 -5.59
C CYS A 16 13.38 0.62 -5.18
N THR A 17 13.09 1.13 -3.99
CA THR A 17 13.71 2.37 -3.48
C THR A 17 15.19 2.22 -3.22
N ASP A 18 15.62 1.09 -2.66
CA ASP A 18 16.99 0.70 -2.39
C ASP A 18 17.06 -0.83 -2.35
N GLU A 19 17.49 -1.41 -3.47
CA GLU A 19 17.53 -2.86 -3.63
C GLU A 19 18.61 -3.51 -2.77
N GLU A 20 19.78 -2.88 -2.65
CA GLU A 20 20.89 -3.41 -1.86
C GLU A 20 20.56 -3.37 -0.36
N GLY A 21 20.02 -2.24 0.11
CA GLY A 21 19.55 -2.10 1.49
C GLY A 21 18.46 -3.09 1.85
N LEU A 22 17.47 -3.30 0.95
CA LEU A 22 16.39 -4.28 1.17
C LEU A 22 16.91 -5.72 1.14
N ARG A 23 17.87 -6.04 0.26
CA ARG A 23 18.55 -7.35 0.21
C ARG A 23 19.23 -7.66 1.54
N ASN A 24 20.01 -6.74 2.05
CA ASN A 24 20.70 -6.88 3.32
C ASN A 24 19.70 -7.05 4.48
N LEU A 25 18.60 -6.31 4.46
CA LEU A 25 17.55 -6.41 5.48
C LEU A 25 16.91 -7.81 5.48
N PHE A 26 16.59 -8.37 4.32
CA PHE A 26 16.04 -9.74 4.18
C PHE A 26 17.00 -10.84 4.64
N GLU A 27 18.30 -10.60 4.65
CA GLU A 27 19.30 -11.54 5.14
C GLU A 27 19.50 -11.48 6.66
N GLN A 28 19.24 -10.31 7.25
CA GLN A 28 19.50 -10.06 8.66
C GLN A 28 18.32 -10.38 9.56
N GLU A 29 17.09 -10.22 9.09
CA GLU A 29 15.91 -10.39 9.94
C GLU A 29 14.66 -10.86 9.18
N GLN A 30 13.65 -11.31 9.93
CA GLN A 30 12.31 -11.48 9.41
C GLN A 30 11.67 -10.10 9.22
N VAL A 31 11.42 -9.72 7.98
CA VAL A 31 10.84 -8.42 7.62
C VAL A 31 9.32 -8.50 7.64
N SER A 32 8.68 -7.62 8.41
CA SER A 32 7.25 -7.33 8.24
C SER A 32 7.06 -6.38 7.06
N PHE A 33 6.20 -6.75 6.11
CA PHE A 33 5.91 -5.98 4.90
C PHE A 33 4.41 -5.94 4.63
N TYR A 34 3.92 -4.92 3.93
CA TYR A 34 2.50 -4.80 3.67
C TYR A 34 2.15 -4.55 2.20
N THR A 35 0.93 -4.91 1.86
CA THR A 35 0.23 -4.50 0.64
C THR A 35 -1.20 -4.09 1.00
N GLY A 36 -1.63 -2.95 0.45
CA GLY A 36 -2.98 -2.42 0.61
C GLY A 36 -3.94 -2.94 -0.46
N PHE A 37 -5.18 -3.21 -0.05
CA PHE A 37 -6.29 -3.68 -0.89
C PHE A 37 -7.53 -2.84 -0.62
N ASP A 38 -7.84 -1.90 -1.51
CA ASP A 38 -9.06 -1.11 -1.43
C ASP A 38 -10.27 -1.96 -1.85
N PRO A 39 -11.30 -2.08 -1.00
CA PRO A 39 -12.44 -2.99 -1.20
C PRO A 39 -13.46 -2.40 -2.17
N THR A 40 -13.06 -2.19 -3.43
CA THR A 40 -13.87 -1.52 -4.46
C THR A 40 -14.93 -2.42 -5.11
N ALA A 41 -14.93 -3.71 -4.80
CA ALA A 41 -15.88 -4.74 -5.20
C ALA A 41 -15.90 -5.86 -4.16
N ASP A 42 -16.82 -6.81 -4.27
CA ASP A 42 -16.92 -8.00 -3.43
C ASP A 42 -15.94 -9.12 -3.80
N SER A 43 -15.16 -8.93 -4.85
CA SER A 43 -14.18 -9.89 -5.33
C SER A 43 -12.86 -9.26 -5.74
N LEU A 44 -11.77 -9.99 -5.50
CA LEU A 44 -10.46 -9.69 -6.04
C LEU A 44 -10.46 -9.90 -7.56
N HIS A 45 -9.67 -9.12 -8.27
CA HIS A 45 -9.46 -9.28 -9.71
C HIS A 45 -8.01 -9.74 -10.00
N ALA A 46 -7.74 -10.09 -11.27
CA ALA A 46 -6.43 -10.62 -11.68
C ALA A 46 -5.24 -9.72 -11.31
N GLY A 47 -5.42 -8.38 -11.26
CA GLY A 47 -4.37 -7.45 -10.81
C GLY A 47 -3.98 -7.67 -9.34
N HIS A 48 -4.95 -7.95 -8.46
CA HIS A 48 -4.67 -8.28 -7.06
C HIS A 48 -3.92 -9.61 -6.91
N LEU A 49 -4.14 -10.57 -7.82
CA LEU A 49 -3.47 -11.86 -7.79
C LEU A 49 -1.94 -11.72 -7.90
N ILE A 50 -1.44 -10.78 -8.71
CA ILE A 50 0.01 -10.54 -8.82
C ILE A 50 0.58 -10.13 -7.46
N ALA A 51 -0.04 -9.17 -6.78
CA ALA A 51 0.39 -8.71 -5.47
C ALA A 51 0.35 -9.85 -4.44
N LEU A 52 -0.74 -10.63 -4.40
CA LEU A 52 -0.88 -11.77 -3.49
C LEU A 52 0.15 -12.87 -3.75
N MET A 53 0.46 -13.16 -5.02
CA MET A 53 1.50 -14.12 -5.37
C MET A 53 2.89 -13.64 -4.94
N ALA A 54 3.21 -12.35 -5.15
CA ALA A 54 4.47 -11.77 -4.68
C ALA A 54 4.57 -11.83 -3.14
N MET A 55 3.48 -11.46 -2.42
CA MET A 55 3.40 -11.59 -0.96
C MET A 55 3.60 -13.04 -0.49
N SER A 56 2.95 -14.00 -1.15
CA SER A 56 3.08 -15.43 -0.84
C SER A 56 4.53 -15.93 -1.03
N HIS A 57 5.25 -15.43 -2.03
CA HIS A 57 6.66 -15.76 -2.21
C HIS A 57 7.53 -15.21 -1.07
N LEU A 58 7.31 -13.97 -0.64
CA LEU A 58 8.02 -13.41 0.51
C LEU A 58 7.68 -14.13 1.81
N GLN A 59 6.41 -14.50 2.01
CA GLN A 59 6.01 -15.29 3.17
C GLN A 59 6.71 -16.66 3.20
N ARG A 60 6.79 -17.37 2.06
CA ARG A 60 7.51 -18.65 1.95
C ARG A 60 9.02 -18.48 2.16
N ALA A 61 9.57 -17.30 1.87
CA ALA A 61 10.95 -16.97 2.17
C ALA A 61 11.21 -16.62 3.64
N GLY A 62 10.17 -16.66 4.50
CA GLY A 62 10.27 -16.46 5.95
C GLY A 62 9.90 -15.04 6.44
N HIS A 63 9.43 -14.17 5.55
CA HIS A 63 9.01 -12.80 5.93
C HIS A 63 7.52 -12.75 6.27
N ARG A 64 7.10 -11.71 7.00
CA ARG A 64 5.75 -11.60 7.59
C ARG A 64 4.88 -10.62 6.83
N PRO A 65 3.90 -11.06 6.02
CA PRO A 65 2.98 -10.16 5.33
C PRO A 65 1.95 -9.54 6.28
N ILE A 66 1.65 -8.27 6.01
CA ILE A 66 0.53 -7.52 6.56
C ILE A 66 -0.42 -7.23 5.39
N CYS A 67 -1.60 -7.81 5.44
CA CYS A 67 -2.64 -7.53 4.46
C CYS A 67 -3.49 -6.37 4.97
N LEU A 68 -3.31 -5.18 4.39
CA LEU A 68 -4.07 -3.99 4.76
C LEU A 68 -5.34 -3.89 3.92
N VAL A 69 -6.50 -3.95 4.56
CA VAL A 69 -7.78 -3.71 3.88
C VAL A 69 -8.17 -2.24 4.05
N GLY A 70 -8.54 -1.61 2.96
CA GLY A 70 -8.82 -0.18 2.90
C GLY A 70 -10.22 0.21 3.36
N GLY A 71 -10.63 -0.10 4.61
CA GLY A 71 -11.92 0.33 5.16
C GLY A 71 -12.04 1.84 5.37
N GLY A 72 -10.91 2.55 5.49
CA GLY A 72 -10.84 4.00 5.50
C GLY A 72 -10.60 4.57 4.10
N THR A 73 -9.53 4.15 3.41
CA THR A 73 -9.16 4.63 2.06
C THR A 73 -10.20 4.30 1.00
N GLY A 74 -10.92 3.19 1.13
CA GLY A 74 -12.01 2.81 0.24
C GLY A 74 -13.18 3.82 0.21
N THR A 75 -13.32 4.67 1.23
CA THR A 75 -14.32 5.76 1.25
C THR A 75 -13.91 6.94 0.37
N VAL A 76 -12.62 7.05 0.05
CA VAL A 76 -12.03 8.15 -0.73
C VAL A 76 -11.78 7.71 -2.18
N GLY A 77 -11.11 6.59 -2.35
CA GLY A 77 -10.76 6.00 -3.64
C GLY A 77 -9.45 6.51 -4.23
N ASP A 78 -8.57 5.57 -4.54
CA ASP A 78 -7.26 5.83 -5.15
C ASP A 78 -7.41 6.36 -6.59
N PRO A 79 -6.83 7.52 -6.94
CA PRO A 79 -6.81 8.06 -8.29
C PRO A 79 -5.75 7.42 -9.20
N SER A 80 -4.79 6.66 -8.66
CA SER A 80 -3.66 6.10 -9.41
C SER A 80 -4.11 5.18 -10.55
N GLY A 81 -3.52 5.35 -11.75
CA GLY A 81 -3.82 4.55 -12.93
C GLY A 81 -5.24 4.72 -13.48
N ARG A 82 -5.96 5.79 -13.11
CA ARG A 82 -7.34 6.04 -13.52
C ARG A 82 -7.53 7.39 -14.19
N THR A 83 -8.53 7.44 -15.05
CA THR A 83 -8.96 8.66 -15.74
C THR A 83 -10.22 9.29 -15.13
N ASP A 84 -11.01 8.52 -14.37
CA ASP A 84 -12.30 8.94 -13.82
C ASP A 84 -12.35 8.71 -12.30
N MET A 85 -13.11 9.56 -11.60
CA MET A 85 -13.33 9.46 -10.16
C MET A 85 -14.06 8.16 -9.81
N ARG A 86 -13.65 7.51 -8.71
CA ARG A 86 -14.36 6.33 -8.19
C ARG A 86 -15.74 6.71 -7.67
N LYS A 87 -16.67 5.78 -7.82
CA LYS A 87 -17.99 5.89 -7.19
C LYS A 87 -17.83 5.82 -5.67
N VAL A 88 -18.34 6.81 -4.96
CA VAL A 88 -18.38 6.79 -3.51
C VAL A 88 -19.29 5.64 -3.06
N MET A 89 -18.77 4.75 -2.23
CA MET A 89 -19.50 3.62 -1.66
C MET A 89 -19.98 3.94 -0.26
N THR A 90 -21.09 3.31 0.14
CA THR A 90 -21.57 3.38 1.53
C THR A 90 -20.70 2.54 2.46
N ASP A 91 -20.69 2.87 3.75
CA ASP A 91 -19.95 2.12 4.77
C ASP A 91 -20.36 0.63 4.83
N ASP A 92 -21.64 0.32 4.57
CA ASP A 92 -22.12 -1.07 4.57
C ASP A 92 -21.55 -1.87 3.39
N ILE A 93 -21.47 -1.26 2.20
CA ILE A 93 -20.84 -1.88 1.02
C ILE A 93 -19.35 -2.09 1.29
N ILE A 94 -18.65 -1.10 1.84
CA ILE A 94 -17.23 -1.20 2.16
C ILE A 94 -16.99 -2.33 3.15
N ARG A 95 -17.75 -2.41 4.24
CA ARG A 95 -17.63 -3.50 5.23
C ARG A 95 -17.85 -4.87 4.60
N HIS A 96 -18.90 -5.03 3.80
CA HIS A 96 -19.18 -6.28 3.09
C HIS A 96 -18.00 -6.68 2.19
N ASN A 97 -17.50 -5.75 1.39
CA ASN A 97 -16.37 -5.99 0.49
C ASN A 97 -15.07 -6.33 1.26
N CYS A 98 -14.81 -5.65 2.38
CA CYS A 98 -13.70 -5.99 3.28
C CYS A 98 -13.77 -7.45 3.75
N ASP A 99 -14.94 -7.90 4.16
CA ASP A 99 -15.14 -9.29 4.62
C ASP A 99 -14.95 -10.31 3.48
N CYS A 100 -15.38 -9.95 2.27
CA CYS A 100 -15.14 -10.75 1.07
C CYS A 100 -13.64 -10.82 0.74
N PHE A 101 -12.92 -9.71 0.82
CA PHE A 101 -11.47 -9.66 0.59
C PHE A 101 -10.70 -10.49 1.62
N ARG A 102 -11.04 -10.38 2.90
CA ARG A 102 -10.43 -11.19 3.98
C ARG A 102 -10.49 -12.68 3.67
N LYS A 103 -11.67 -13.17 3.26
CA LYS A 103 -11.86 -14.59 2.90
C LYS A 103 -11.01 -15.00 1.70
N GLN A 104 -10.94 -14.16 0.66
CA GLN A 104 -10.21 -14.48 -0.57
C GLN A 104 -8.69 -14.39 -0.39
N ILE A 105 -8.20 -13.39 0.34
CA ILE A 105 -6.76 -13.25 0.66
C ILE A 105 -6.26 -14.45 1.46
N SER A 106 -7.08 -14.98 2.38
CA SER A 106 -6.73 -16.16 3.19
C SER A 106 -6.56 -17.45 2.39
N LEU A 107 -6.92 -17.46 1.10
CA LEU A 107 -6.60 -18.59 0.20
C LEU A 107 -5.15 -18.59 -0.29
N PHE A 108 -4.46 -17.45 -0.21
CA PHE A 108 -3.10 -17.23 -0.72
C PHE A 108 -2.06 -17.01 0.37
N ILE A 109 -2.47 -16.41 1.48
CA ILE A 109 -1.64 -16.01 2.60
C ILE A 109 -2.01 -16.85 3.82
N ASP A 110 -1.01 -17.43 4.45
CA ASP A 110 -1.17 -18.24 5.67
C ASP A 110 -1.14 -17.34 6.91
N PHE A 111 -2.28 -17.30 7.62
CA PHE A 111 -2.46 -16.51 8.85
C PHE A 111 -2.30 -17.36 10.13
N THR A 112 -1.99 -18.66 10.01
CA THR A 112 -1.78 -19.50 11.19
C THR A 112 -0.54 -19.04 11.98
N ASP A 113 -0.55 -19.23 13.28
CA ASP A 113 0.58 -18.95 14.17
C ASP A 113 1.17 -17.54 14.01
N GLU A 114 0.32 -16.54 13.72
CA GLU A 114 0.73 -15.14 13.48
C GLU A 114 1.75 -14.96 12.34
N ARG A 115 1.81 -15.90 11.40
CA ARG A 115 2.71 -15.83 10.23
C ARG A 115 2.34 -14.72 9.26
N ALA A 116 1.13 -14.21 9.35
CA ALA A 116 0.63 -13.01 8.69
C ALA A 116 -0.38 -12.29 9.59
N ILE A 117 -0.60 -11.01 9.35
CA ILE A 117 -1.69 -10.27 9.99
C ILE A 117 -2.57 -9.60 8.93
N MET A 118 -3.83 -9.42 9.28
CA MET A 118 -4.78 -8.67 8.47
C MET A 118 -5.33 -7.52 9.30
N VAL A 119 -5.25 -6.33 8.77
CA VAL A 119 -5.64 -5.08 9.44
C VAL A 119 -6.53 -4.24 8.53
N ASP A 120 -7.28 -3.34 9.14
CA ASP A 120 -8.17 -2.41 8.44
C ASP A 120 -7.73 -0.98 8.76
N ASN A 121 -7.39 -0.17 7.75
CA ASN A 121 -6.96 1.20 7.98
C ASN A 121 -8.10 2.13 8.45
N GLY A 122 -9.34 1.71 8.37
CA GLY A 122 -10.46 2.38 9.01
C GLY A 122 -10.31 2.49 10.53
N ASP A 123 -9.57 1.56 11.16
CA ASP A 123 -9.34 1.53 12.60
C ASP A 123 -8.57 2.75 13.12
N TRP A 124 -7.74 3.36 12.30
CA TRP A 124 -6.98 4.57 12.64
C TRP A 124 -7.40 5.78 11.82
N LEU A 125 -7.56 5.69 10.47
CA LEU A 125 -7.88 6.84 9.62
C LEU A 125 -9.18 7.52 10.02
N ARG A 126 -10.23 6.76 10.41
CA ARG A 126 -11.53 7.32 10.82
C ARG A 126 -11.51 8.03 12.17
N LYS A 127 -10.44 7.83 12.97
CA LYS A 127 -10.27 8.45 14.29
C LYS A 127 -9.37 9.70 14.25
N LEU A 128 -8.75 10.00 13.11
CA LEU A 128 -7.86 11.13 12.97
C LEU A 128 -8.63 12.46 13.09
N ASN A 129 -8.11 13.37 13.90
CA ASN A 129 -8.56 14.74 13.89
C ASN A 129 -7.98 15.45 12.65
N TYR A 130 -8.81 16.12 11.89
CA TYR A 130 -8.40 16.78 10.65
C TYR A 130 -7.32 17.84 10.85
N ILE A 131 -7.45 18.67 11.90
CA ILE A 131 -6.48 19.73 12.18
C ILE A 131 -5.13 19.16 12.60
N ASP A 132 -5.16 18.12 13.46
CA ASP A 132 -3.94 17.46 13.89
C ASP A 132 -3.24 16.75 12.71
N LEU A 133 -3.99 16.09 11.84
CA LEU A 133 -3.45 15.48 10.62
C LEU A 133 -2.77 16.53 9.72
N LEU A 134 -3.42 17.67 9.47
CA LEU A 134 -2.84 18.75 8.66
C LEU A 134 -1.55 19.29 9.27
N ARG A 135 -1.54 19.54 10.58
CA ARG A 135 -0.38 20.10 11.26
C ARG A 135 0.77 19.12 11.36
N ASP A 136 0.49 17.86 11.72
CA ASP A 136 1.52 16.90 12.08
C ASP A 136 2.00 16.05 10.89
N ILE A 137 1.15 15.84 9.91
CA ILE A 137 1.44 15.04 8.70
C ILE A 137 1.51 15.93 7.47
N GLY A 138 0.53 16.80 7.25
CA GLY A 138 0.45 17.68 6.08
C GLY A 138 1.68 18.57 5.92
N ALA A 139 2.31 19.01 7.03
CA ALA A 139 3.56 19.78 7.02
C ALA A 139 4.75 19.08 6.33
N HIS A 140 4.71 17.76 6.18
CA HIS A 140 5.74 16.99 5.48
C HIS A 140 5.52 16.86 3.97
N PHE A 141 4.37 17.32 3.45
CA PHE A 141 4.00 17.28 2.05
C PHE A 141 4.01 18.68 1.43
N THR A 142 4.50 18.79 0.21
CA THR A 142 4.37 20.02 -0.56
C THR A 142 3.44 19.79 -1.75
N VAL A 143 2.49 20.69 -1.94
CA VAL A 143 1.49 20.59 -3.03
C VAL A 143 2.17 20.45 -4.39
N ASN A 144 3.23 21.23 -4.67
CA ASN A 144 3.94 21.15 -5.94
C ASN A 144 4.53 19.76 -6.21
N ARG A 145 5.10 19.11 -5.18
CA ARG A 145 5.65 17.75 -5.32
C ARG A 145 4.54 16.73 -5.51
N MET A 146 3.43 16.87 -4.79
CA MET A 146 2.27 15.98 -4.96
C MET A 146 1.69 16.09 -6.36
N LEU A 147 1.48 17.31 -6.87
CA LEU A 147 0.96 17.54 -8.23
C LEU A 147 1.89 17.03 -9.34
N ALA A 148 3.20 16.97 -9.09
CA ALA A 148 4.17 16.40 -10.03
C ALA A 148 4.16 14.86 -10.05
N ALA A 149 3.48 14.21 -9.10
CA ALA A 149 3.43 12.76 -9.00
C ALA A 149 2.66 12.14 -10.18
N GLU A 150 3.18 11.02 -10.70
CA GLU A 150 2.57 10.32 -11.85
C GLU A 150 1.12 9.89 -11.57
N SER A 151 0.83 9.49 -10.31
CA SER A 151 -0.50 9.12 -9.86
C SER A 151 -1.57 10.20 -10.06
N TYR A 152 -1.17 11.48 -10.12
CA TYR A 152 -2.11 12.61 -10.32
C TYR A 152 -2.15 13.15 -11.74
N LYS A 153 -1.13 12.92 -12.57
CA LYS A 153 -1.05 13.51 -13.92
C LYS A 153 -2.26 13.19 -14.79
N GLN A 154 -2.72 11.94 -14.80
CA GLN A 154 -3.86 11.51 -15.61
C GLN A 154 -5.18 12.13 -15.13
N ARG A 155 -5.28 12.48 -13.84
CA ARG A 155 -6.46 13.09 -13.24
C ARG A 155 -6.46 14.61 -13.35
N TRP A 156 -5.27 15.23 -13.46
CA TRP A 156 -5.13 16.67 -13.46
C TRP A 156 -5.95 17.34 -14.57
N GLU A 157 -5.86 16.83 -15.79
CA GLU A 157 -6.59 17.38 -16.95
C GLU A 157 -8.10 17.23 -16.86
N LYS A 158 -8.59 16.21 -16.15
CA LYS A 158 -10.03 15.91 -15.97
C LYS A 158 -10.63 16.45 -14.67
N GLY A 159 -9.83 17.10 -13.86
CA GLY A 159 -10.23 17.66 -12.58
C GLY A 159 -9.99 16.67 -11.41
N LEU A 160 -8.82 16.78 -10.78
CA LEU A 160 -8.50 16.08 -9.54
C LEU A 160 -9.25 16.73 -8.37
N THR A 161 -10.09 15.97 -7.68
CA THR A 161 -10.81 16.49 -6.51
C THR A 161 -9.89 16.57 -5.30
N PHE A 162 -10.21 17.46 -4.34
CA PHE A 162 -9.48 17.54 -3.08
C PHE A 162 -9.52 16.22 -2.30
N LEU A 163 -10.61 15.47 -2.41
CA LEU A 163 -10.75 14.14 -1.81
C LEU A 163 -9.68 13.19 -2.35
N GLU A 164 -9.59 13.02 -3.68
CA GLU A 164 -8.60 12.17 -4.33
C GLU A 164 -7.16 12.66 -4.08
N PHE A 165 -6.95 13.98 -4.02
CA PHE A 165 -5.64 14.57 -3.74
C PHE A 165 -5.09 14.19 -2.36
N ASN A 166 -5.97 13.97 -1.37
CA ASN A 166 -5.55 13.54 -0.04
C ASN A 166 -5.26 12.03 0.06
N TYR A 167 -5.56 11.21 -0.95
CA TYR A 167 -5.33 9.78 -0.90
C TYR A 167 -3.87 9.42 -0.62
N MET A 168 -2.92 10.06 -1.31
CA MET A 168 -1.48 9.87 -1.09
C MET A 168 -1.06 10.10 0.36
N ILE A 169 -1.65 11.08 1.04
CA ILE A 169 -1.35 11.39 2.45
C ILE A 169 -1.85 10.26 3.35
N MET A 170 -3.04 9.71 3.07
CA MET A 170 -3.61 8.62 3.85
C MET A 170 -2.80 7.32 3.70
N GLN A 171 -2.38 6.96 2.49
CA GLN A 171 -1.54 5.78 2.26
C GLN A 171 -0.15 5.96 2.90
N ALA A 172 0.44 7.15 2.82
CA ALA A 172 1.69 7.44 3.50
C ALA A 172 1.55 7.35 5.03
N TYR A 173 0.42 7.80 5.58
CA TYR A 173 0.09 7.64 7.00
C TYR A 173 -0.05 6.17 7.39
N ASP A 174 -0.70 5.35 6.56
CA ASP A 174 -0.83 3.90 6.77
C ASP A 174 0.54 3.24 6.94
N PHE A 175 1.52 3.57 6.09
CA PHE A 175 2.85 3.00 6.22
C PHE A 175 3.50 3.37 7.56
N MET A 176 3.42 4.63 7.96
CA MET A 176 3.95 5.09 9.25
C MET A 176 3.27 4.39 10.44
N GLU A 177 1.96 4.25 10.39
CA GLU A 177 1.16 3.59 11.43
C GLU A 177 1.48 2.08 11.52
N LEU A 178 1.62 1.41 10.36
CA LEU A 178 2.00 0.01 10.30
C LEU A 178 3.43 -0.23 10.79
N ASN A 179 4.35 0.71 10.53
CA ASN A 179 5.68 0.64 11.11
C ASN A 179 5.63 0.76 12.63
N GLU A 180 4.87 1.72 13.16
CA GLU A 180 4.77 1.95 14.60
C GLU A 180 4.12 0.78 15.35
N ARG A 181 3.05 0.20 14.80
CA ARG A 181 2.29 -0.89 15.44
C ARG A 181 2.92 -2.27 15.26
N TYR A 182 3.51 -2.53 14.10
CA TYR A 182 3.87 -3.89 13.69
C TYR A 182 5.32 -4.01 13.19
N GLY A 183 6.12 -2.95 13.30
CA GLY A 183 7.49 -2.93 12.79
C GLY A 183 7.59 -3.12 11.28
N CYS A 184 6.55 -2.71 10.51
CA CYS A 184 6.53 -2.84 9.07
C CYS A 184 7.65 -2.03 8.43
N LYS A 185 8.51 -2.66 7.61
CA LYS A 185 9.68 -2.01 7.00
C LYS A 185 9.62 -1.95 5.47
N LEU A 186 8.64 -2.61 4.84
CA LEU A 186 8.50 -2.61 3.39
C LEU A 186 7.03 -2.44 2.99
N GLU A 187 6.79 -1.49 2.07
CA GLU A 187 5.52 -1.35 1.36
C GLU A 187 5.64 -1.94 -0.04
N MET A 188 4.66 -2.75 -0.44
CA MET A 188 4.57 -3.34 -1.77
C MET A 188 3.26 -2.98 -2.45
N GLY A 189 3.31 -2.68 -3.74
CA GLY A 189 2.12 -2.37 -4.55
C GLY A 189 2.33 -2.64 -6.03
N GLY A 190 1.33 -2.38 -6.86
CA GLY A 190 1.49 -2.31 -8.31
C GLY A 190 2.37 -1.13 -8.72
N ASP A 191 2.91 -1.16 -9.94
CA ASP A 191 3.81 -0.09 -10.41
C ASP A 191 3.12 1.27 -10.54
N ASP A 192 1.80 1.30 -10.66
CA ASP A 192 0.95 2.49 -10.57
C ASP A 192 0.94 3.14 -9.18
N GLN A 193 1.33 2.39 -8.13
CA GLN A 193 1.41 2.85 -6.74
C GLN A 193 2.75 3.51 -6.37
N TRP A 194 3.73 3.55 -7.29
CA TRP A 194 5.07 4.04 -6.99
C TRP A 194 5.11 5.40 -6.29
N SER A 195 4.32 6.37 -6.76
CA SER A 195 4.29 7.72 -6.17
C SER A 195 3.75 7.72 -4.74
N ASN A 196 2.73 6.90 -4.45
CA ASN A 196 2.15 6.78 -3.12
C ASN A 196 3.13 6.09 -2.15
N ILE A 197 3.78 5.00 -2.61
CA ILE A 197 4.80 4.26 -1.86
C ILE A 197 5.97 5.19 -1.47
N ILE A 198 6.49 5.96 -2.44
CA ILE A 198 7.57 6.94 -2.17
C ILE A 198 7.13 8.00 -1.16
N ALA A 199 5.87 8.44 -1.22
CA ALA A 199 5.35 9.39 -0.25
C ALA A 199 5.36 8.82 1.18
N GLY A 200 5.03 7.54 1.35
CA GLY A 200 5.10 6.82 2.62
C GLY A 200 6.53 6.67 3.14
N VAL A 201 7.46 6.23 2.28
CA VAL A 201 8.89 6.12 2.61
C VAL A 201 9.46 7.47 3.08
N GLU A 202 9.15 8.56 2.35
CA GLU A 202 9.58 9.90 2.69
C GLU A 202 8.96 10.43 4.01
N LEU A 203 7.68 10.12 4.27
CA LEU A 203 7.03 10.49 5.52
C LEU A 203 7.71 9.81 6.71
N CYS A 204 7.94 8.50 6.64
CA CYS A 204 8.65 7.73 7.67
C CYS A 204 10.04 8.31 7.94
N ARG A 205 10.80 8.60 6.89
CA ARG A 205 12.13 9.22 7.00
C ARG A 205 12.07 10.61 7.66
N ARG A 206 11.16 11.49 7.21
CA ARG A 206 11.11 12.89 7.67
C ARG A 206 10.55 13.04 9.07
N LYS A 207 9.49 12.27 9.39
CA LYS A 207 8.78 12.43 10.66
C LYS A 207 9.36 11.56 11.77
N LYS A 208 9.80 10.35 11.46
CA LYS A 208 10.26 9.36 12.45
C LYS A 208 11.78 9.12 12.40
N ASN A 209 12.47 9.64 11.38
CA ASN A 209 13.90 9.37 11.13
C ASN A 209 14.23 7.87 11.05
N ILE A 210 13.36 7.11 10.40
CA ILE A 210 13.50 5.67 10.18
C ILE A 210 13.70 5.36 8.70
N THR A 211 14.44 4.28 8.42
CA THR A 211 14.63 3.74 7.08
C THR A 211 13.60 2.63 6.84
N VAL A 212 12.78 2.82 5.83
CA VAL A 212 11.83 1.84 5.32
C VAL A 212 11.96 1.77 3.80
N PHE A 213 11.41 0.72 3.19
CA PHE A 213 11.60 0.43 1.77
C PHE A 213 10.25 0.40 1.04
N GLY A 214 10.32 0.69 -0.26
CA GLY A 214 9.21 0.55 -1.18
C GLY A 214 9.59 -0.33 -2.36
N LEU A 215 8.67 -1.18 -2.79
CA LEU A 215 8.84 -2.08 -3.93
C LEU A 215 7.56 -2.12 -4.75
N THR A 216 7.69 -2.09 -6.08
CA THR A 216 6.53 -2.27 -6.95
C THR A 216 6.61 -3.55 -7.76
N ASN A 217 5.42 -4.12 -8.00
CA ASN A 217 5.22 -5.25 -8.89
C ASN A 217 4.79 -4.77 -10.28
N LYS A 218 5.22 -5.50 -11.31
CA LYS A 218 4.75 -5.28 -12.68
C LYS A 218 3.24 -5.39 -12.76
N LEU A 219 2.63 -4.53 -13.55
CA LEU A 219 1.19 -4.57 -13.82
C LEU A 219 0.84 -5.63 -14.88
N LEU A 220 -0.38 -6.17 -14.79
CA LEU A 220 -0.96 -6.91 -15.89
C LEU A 220 -1.31 -5.93 -17.02
N THR A 221 -0.72 -6.13 -18.18
CA THR A 221 -1.04 -5.39 -19.40
C THR A 221 -1.87 -6.25 -20.33
N LYS A 222 -2.76 -5.61 -21.13
CA LYS A 222 -3.35 -6.27 -22.28
C LYS A 222 -2.27 -6.40 -23.36
N SER A 223 -2.17 -7.57 -23.95
CA SER A 223 -1.34 -7.84 -25.14
C SER A 223 -1.88 -7.10 -26.34
#